data_a3bb233abfa0ed5ee2a9a180c7fca491
#
_entry.id   a3bb233abfa0ed5ee2a9a180c7fca491
#
_cell.length_a   1.000
_cell.length_b   1.000
_cell.length_c   1.000
_cell.angle_alpha   90.00
_cell.angle_beta   90.00
_cell.angle_gamma   90.00
#
_symmetry.space_group_name_H-M   'P 1'
#
loop_
_entity.id
_entity.type
_entity.pdbx_description
1 polymer ?
#
loop_
_entity_poly.entity_id
_entity_poly.type
_entity_poly.pdbx_seq_one_letter_code
_entity_poly.pdbx_strand_id
1 'polypeptide(L)'
;MTAPIARTIKADTYLASKFGDRVFLGQADIGAAVPYLVFQGIGSEPENMIDCGAIDDNDSYQMVIWHTDPKEAEALRLKVRVALEKAGFYYNGKHPDSIDSETKLHGRGWDMNWWSEV
;
A
#
# COMPACT_ATOMS: atom_id res chain seq x y z
N MET A 1 0.84 -16.04 -5.49
CA MET A 1 1.47 -14.93 -6.24
C MET A 1 1.52 -13.69 -5.37
N THR A 2 2.65 -13.02 -5.34
CA THR A 2 2.78 -11.78 -4.58
C THR A 2 2.11 -10.63 -5.32
N ALA A 3 1.34 -9.82 -4.60
CA ALA A 3 0.68 -8.67 -5.20
C ALA A 3 1.71 -7.67 -5.75
N PRO A 4 1.48 -7.12 -6.94
CA PRO A 4 2.48 -6.27 -7.61
C PRO A 4 2.44 -4.81 -7.15
N ILE A 5 2.57 -4.56 -5.84
CA ILE A 5 2.45 -3.21 -5.28
C ILE A 5 3.61 -2.31 -5.70
N ALA A 6 4.83 -2.71 -5.39
CA ALA A 6 6.01 -1.90 -5.71
C ALA A 6 6.16 -1.71 -7.22
N ARG A 7 5.94 -2.77 -7.98
CA ARG A 7 6.04 -2.73 -9.44
C ARG A 7 5.02 -1.76 -10.03
N THR A 8 3.78 -1.79 -9.54
CA THR A 8 2.72 -0.91 -10.03
C THR A 8 3.05 0.55 -9.74
N ILE A 9 3.54 0.85 -8.55
CA ILE A 9 3.92 2.21 -8.18
C ILE A 9 5.10 2.69 -9.04
N LYS A 10 6.10 1.85 -9.25
CA LYS A 10 7.26 2.20 -10.06
C LYS A 10 6.93 2.38 -11.54
N ALA A 11 5.87 1.73 -12.02
CA ALA A 11 5.44 1.86 -13.41
C ALA A 11 4.73 3.19 -13.69
N ASP A 12 4.23 3.86 -12.66
CA ASP A 12 3.61 5.17 -12.80
C ASP A 12 4.71 6.24 -12.74
N THR A 13 4.86 7.00 -13.81
CA THR A 13 5.95 7.98 -13.94
C THR A 13 5.92 9.01 -12.81
N TYR A 14 4.74 9.52 -12.47
CA TYR A 14 4.61 10.51 -11.40
C TYR A 14 5.00 9.91 -10.04
N LEU A 15 4.47 8.74 -9.72
CA LEU A 15 4.75 8.09 -8.44
C LEU A 15 6.22 7.67 -8.34
N ALA A 16 6.80 7.19 -9.44
CA ALA A 16 8.22 6.85 -9.47
C ALA A 16 9.09 8.08 -9.21
N SER A 17 8.68 9.25 -9.68
CA SER A 17 9.41 10.49 -9.44
C SER A 17 9.34 10.92 -7.97
N LYS A 18 8.28 10.56 -7.26
CA LYS A 18 8.09 10.92 -5.85
C LYS A 18 8.72 9.93 -4.90
N PHE A 19 8.50 8.63 -5.13
CA PHE A 19 8.96 7.58 -4.22
C PHE A 19 10.31 6.98 -4.63
N GLY A 20 10.62 6.96 -5.92
CA GLY A 20 11.82 6.25 -6.38
C GLY A 20 11.80 4.79 -5.94
N ASP A 21 12.86 4.37 -5.26
CA ASP A 21 12.95 3.02 -4.70
C ASP A 21 12.42 2.92 -3.26
N ARG A 22 11.82 3.99 -2.76
CA ARG A 22 11.36 4.05 -1.36
C ARG A 22 9.96 3.51 -1.18
N VAL A 23 9.73 2.31 -1.67
CA VAL A 23 8.51 1.53 -1.44
C VAL A 23 8.95 0.26 -0.74
N PHE A 24 8.70 0.19 0.57
CA PHE A 24 9.27 -0.84 1.44
C PHE A 24 8.23 -1.85 1.87
N LEU A 25 8.64 -3.11 1.94
CA LEU A 25 7.80 -4.18 2.49
C LEU A 25 8.11 -4.33 3.97
N GLY A 26 7.10 -4.11 4.80
CA GLY A 26 7.17 -4.32 6.23
C GLY A 26 7.76 -3.16 7.00
N GLN A 27 8.95 -2.72 6.64
CA GLN A 27 9.66 -1.69 7.41
C GLN A 27 10.53 -0.86 6.47
N ALA A 28 10.54 0.45 6.69
CA ALA A 28 11.40 1.35 5.94
C ALA A 28 12.84 1.27 6.43
N ASP A 29 13.78 1.57 5.55
CA ASP A 29 15.19 1.69 5.94
C ASP A 29 15.36 2.85 6.90
N ILE A 30 16.28 2.69 7.86
CA ILE A 30 16.59 3.76 8.82
C ILE A 30 17.13 4.97 8.05
N GLY A 31 16.54 6.14 8.30
CA GLY A 31 16.95 7.37 7.64
C GLY A 31 16.46 7.52 6.21
N ALA A 32 15.47 6.73 5.80
CA ALA A 32 14.92 6.85 4.45
C ALA A 32 14.40 8.26 4.19
N ALA A 33 14.68 8.77 2.98
CA ALA A 33 14.19 10.08 2.57
C ALA A 33 12.68 10.06 2.37
N VAL A 34 12.03 11.19 2.62
CA VAL A 34 10.59 11.32 2.41
C VAL A 34 10.30 11.88 1.01
N PRO A 35 9.14 11.60 0.42
CA PRO A 35 8.14 10.65 0.92
C PRO A 35 8.58 9.20 0.73
N TYR A 36 8.07 8.31 1.58
CA TYR A 36 8.24 6.89 1.36
C TYR A 36 6.95 6.16 1.72
N LEU A 37 6.79 4.96 1.17
CA LEU A 37 5.61 4.14 1.40
C LEU A 37 6.05 2.81 1.99
N VAL A 38 5.32 2.38 3.03
CA VAL A 38 5.51 1.05 3.63
C VAL A 38 4.22 0.27 3.42
N PHE A 39 4.34 -0.96 2.95
CA PHE A 39 3.19 -1.84 2.84
C PHE A 39 3.48 -3.16 3.51
N GLN A 40 2.43 -3.80 4.02
CA GLN A 40 2.55 -5.11 4.65
C GLN A 40 1.25 -5.89 4.48
N GLY A 41 1.38 -7.20 4.43
CA GLY A 41 0.22 -8.08 4.45
C GLY A 41 -0.40 -8.09 5.83
N ILE A 42 -1.73 -7.95 5.90
CA ILE A 42 -2.46 -7.98 7.17
C ILE A 42 -3.39 -9.16 7.28
N GLY A 43 -3.37 -10.04 6.30
CA GLY A 43 -4.13 -11.25 6.34
C GLY A 43 -4.52 -11.72 4.97
N SER A 44 -4.98 -12.95 4.93
CA SER A 44 -5.46 -13.57 3.72
C SER A 44 -6.71 -14.34 4.07
N GLU A 45 -7.79 -14.09 3.34
CA GLU A 45 -9.04 -14.83 3.52
C GLU A 45 -9.31 -15.65 2.27
N PRO A 46 -9.07 -16.97 2.33
CA PRO A 46 -9.40 -17.83 1.19
C PRO A 46 -10.92 -17.81 0.94
N GLU A 47 -11.30 -17.61 -0.30
CA GLU A 47 -12.70 -17.75 -0.68
C GLU A 47 -12.97 -19.22 -0.89
N ASN A 48 -13.59 -19.84 0.11
CA ASN A 48 -13.83 -21.28 0.12
C ASN A 48 -15.19 -21.66 -0.44
N MET A 49 -15.20 -22.61 -1.35
CA MET A 49 -16.37 -23.37 -1.65
C MET A 49 -16.42 -24.53 -0.67
N ILE A 50 -17.58 -24.86 -0.15
CA ILE A 50 -17.72 -25.87 0.90
C ILE A 50 -17.06 -27.20 0.55
N ASP A 51 -17.16 -27.62 -0.69
CA ASP A 51 -16.68 -28.93 -1.12
C ASP A 51 -15.40 -28.89 -1.94
N CYS A 52 -14.88 -27.71 -2.26
CA CYS A 52 -13.77 -27.57 -3.22
C CYS A 52 -12.55 -26.91 -2.63
N GLY A 53 -12.61 -26.45 -1.40
CA GLY A 53 -11.53 -25.67 -0.82
C GLY A 53 -11.42 -24.28 -1.41
N ALA A 54 -10.30 -23.62 -1.17
CA ALA A 54 -10.07 -22.27 -1.64
C ALA A 54 -9.80 -22.26 -3.14
N ILE A 55 -10.54 -21.44 -3.88
CA ILE A 55 -10.31 -21.25 -5.31
C ILE A 55 -9.64 -19.89 -5.58
N ASP A 56 -9.83 -18.92 -4.69
CA ASP A 56 -9.21 -17.60 -4.77
C ASP A 56 -8.70 -17.20 -3.40
N ASP A 57 -7.59 -16.48 -3.38
CA ASP A 57 -7.09 -15.85 -2.16
C ASP A 57 -7.36 -14.37 -2.23
N ASN A 58 -7.93 -13.83 -1.15
CA ASN A 58 -8.13 -12.40 -0.97
C ASN A 58 -7.10 -11.91 0.03
N ASP A 59 -6.00 -11.37 -0.47
CA ASP A 59 -4.93 -10.84 0.36
C ASP A 59 -5.19 -9.37 0.68
N SER A 60 -5.13 -9.03 1.96
CA SER A 60 -5.27 -7.66 2.42
C SER A 60 -3.92 -7.08 2.74
N TYR A 61 -3.70 -5.85 2.31
CA TYR A 61 -2.47 -5.12 2.54
C TYR A 61 -2.75 -3.78 3.18
N GLN A 62 -1.96 -3.45 4.17
CA GLN A 62 -1.97 -2.12 4.78
C GLN A 62 -0.85 -1.31 4.16
N MET A 63 -1.16 -0.09 3.75
CA MET A 63 -0.20 0.81 3.14
C MET A 63 -0.19 2.11 3.91
N VAL A 64 1.01 2.67 4.12
CA VAL A 64 1.17 3.94 4.82
C VAL A 64 2.20 4.77 4.07
N ILE A 65 1.82 6.01 3.75
CA ILE A 65 2.75 6.99 3.19
C ILE A 65 3.20 7.90 4.32
N TRP A 66 4.52 8.09 4.44
CA TRP A 66 5.11 8.97 5.43
C TRP A 66 5.75 10.17 4.75
N HIS A 67 5.43 11.36 5.24
CA HIS A 67 5.92 12.60 4.65
C HIS A 67 5.95 13.71 5.70
N THR A 68 6.81 14.69 5.49
CA THR A 68 6.83 15.90 6.33
C THR A 68 5.67 16.83 6.00
N ASP A 69 5.14 16.79 4.78
CA ASP A 69 4.01 17.61 4.34
C ASP A 69 2.73 16.78 4.33
N PRO A 70 1.78 17.05 5.26
CA PRO A 70 0.54 16.28 5.34
C PRO A 70 -0.35 16.42 4.09
N LYS A 71 -0.33 17.58 3.45
CA LYS A 71 -1.15 17.81 2.25
C LYS A 71 -0.63 16.98 1.08
N GLU A 72 0.68 16.92 0.91
CA GLU A 72 1.25 16.11 -0.15
C GLU A 72 1.08 14.63 0.13
N ALA A 73 1.20 14.21 1.39
CA ALA A 73 0.94 12.82 1.78
C ALA A 73 -0.49 12.41 1.42
N GLU A 74 -1.46 13.28 1.66
CA GLU A 74 -2.86 13.02 1.32
C GLU A 74 -3.06 12.92 -0.19
N ALA A 75 -2.44 13.81 -0.96
CA ALA A 75 -2.53 13.78 -2.41
C ALA A 75 -1.89 12.52 -2.99
N LEU A 76 -0.74 12.11 -2.43
CA LEU A 76 -0.04 10.88 -2.86
C LEU A 76 -0.86 9.64 -2.53
N ARG A 77 -1.53 9.62 -1.38
CA ARG A 77 -2.41 8.51 -1.02
C ARG A 77 -3.47 8.28 -2.08
N LEU A 78 -4.12 9.34 -2.53
CA LEU A 78 -5.13 9.23 -3.57
C LEU A 78 -4.54 8.74 -4.89
N LYS A 79 -3.37 9.25 -5.27
CA LYS A 79 -2.74 8.86 -6.53
C LYS A 79 -2.27 7.40 -6.52
N VAL A 80 -1.71 6.93 -5.41
CA VAL A 80 -1.32 5.53 -5.26
C VAL A 80 -2.55 4.63 -5.30
N ARG A 81 -3.60 5.02 -4.59
CA ARG A 81 -4.86 4.28 -4.61
C ARG A 81 -5.38 4.11 -6.03
N VAL A 82 -5.44 5.21 -6.79
CA VAL A 82 -5.93 5.15 -8.18
C VAL A 82 -5.07 4.24 -9.05
N ALA A 83 -3.75 4.34 -8.91
CA ALA A 83 -2.84 3.49 -9.68
C ALA A 83 -3.04 2.01 -9.37
N LEU A 84 -3.19 1.68 -8.08
CA LEU A 84 -3.42 0.30 -7.65
C LEU A 84 -4.79 -0.21 -8.10
N GLU A 85 -5.83 0.63 -8.04
CA GLU A 85 -7.15 0.25 -8.52
C GLU A 85 -7.12 -0.08 -10.01
N LYS A 86 -6.37 0.67 -10.80
CA LYS A 86 -6.21 0.37 -12.22
C LYS A 86 -5.49 -0.96 -12.46
N ALA A 87 -4.64 -1.37 -11.52
CA ALA A 87 -3.92 -2.64 -11.60
C ALA A 87 -4.74 -3.83 -11.10
N GLY A 88 -5.94 -3.60 -10.59
CA GLY A 88 -6.84 -4.66 -10.14
C GLY A 88 -6.96 -4.80 -8.62
N PHE A 89 -6.42 -3.88 -7.86
CA PHE A 89 -6.63 -3.86 -6.41
C PHE A 89 -7.98 -3.25 -6.07
N TYR A 90 -8.48 -3.60 -4.88
CA TYR A 90 -9.74 -3.07 -4.36
C TYR A 90 -9.47 -2.24 -3.11
N TYR A 91 -10.00 -1.04 -3.07
CA TYR A 91 -9.89 -0.16 -1.90
C TYR A 91 -10.74 -0.70 -0.75
N ASN A 92 -10.16 -0.74 0.45
CA ASN A 92 -10.82 -1.30 1.63
C ASN A 92 -10.78 -0.35 2.83
N GLY A 93 -10.79 0.94 2.60
CA GLY A 93 -10.90 1.93 3.66
C GLY A 93 -9.59 2.54 4.09
N LYS A 94 -9.67 3.76 4.60
CA LYS A 94 -8.48 4.48 5.07
C LYS A 94 -8.38 4.42 6.57
N HIS A 95 -7.15 4.53 7.07
CA HIS A 95 -6.87 4.61 8.49
C HIS A 95 -6.92 6.05 8.97
N PRO A 96 -7.09 6.27 10.29
CA PRO A 96 -6.96 7.61 10.86
C PRO A 96 -5.59 8.20 10.56
N ASP A 97 -5.55 9.52 10.42
CA ASP A 97 -4.28 10.23 10.25
C ASP A 97 -3.42 10.06 11.49
N SER A 98 -2.11 9.94 11.28
CA SER A 98 -1.18 9.74 12.37
C SER A 98 0.06 10.61 12.21
N ILE A 99 0.77 10.82 13.31
CA ILE A 99 2.05 11.50 13.33
C ILE A 99 2.99 10.64 14.16
N ASP A 100 4.16 10.31 13.61
CA ASP A 100 5.15 9.58 14.35
C ASP A 100 5.78 10.48 15.41
N SER A 101 5.81 10.01 16.65
CA SER A 101 6.27 10.83 17.77
C SER A 101 7.77 11.14 17.73
N GLU A 102 8.57 10.28 17.11
CA GLU A 102 10.02 10.47 17.02
C GLU A 102 10.42 11.28 15.81
N THR A 103 9.94 10.89 14.62
CA THR A 103 10.34 11.52 13.37
C THR A 103 9.50 12.74 13.02
N LYS A 104 8.30 12.87 13.62
CA LYS A 104 7.32 13.91 13.31
C LYS A 104 6.77 13.82 11.88
N LEU A 105 6.92 12.66 11.24
CA LEU A 105 6.37 12.45 9.92
C LEU A 105 4.87 12.19 10.01
N HIS A 106 4.14 12.71 9.02
CA HIS A 106 2.71 12.48 8.91
C HIS A 106 2.47 11.18 8.16
N GLY A 107 1.67 10.31 8.76
CA GLY A 107 1.31 9.02 8.16
C GLY A 107 -0.10 9.05 7.60
N ARG A 108 -0.24 8.59 6.37
CA ARG A 108 -1.53 8.45 5.69
C ARG A 108 -1.67 7.03 5.22
N GLY A 109 -2.50 6.26 5.93
CA GLY A 109 -2.64 4.84 5.69
C GLY A 109 -4.00 4.46 5.14
N TRP A 110 -4.04 3.31 4.49
CA TRP A 110 -5.28 2.72 3.98
C TRP A 110 -5.03 1.24 3.71
N ASP A 111 -6.12 0.51 3.46
CA ASP A 111 -6.06 -0.90 3.14
C ASP A 111 -6.49 -1.13 1.70
N MET A 112 -5.82 -2.07 1.03
CA MET A 112 -6.17 -2.54 -0.29
C MET A 112 -6.24 -4.07 -0.28
N ASN A 113 -7.12 -4.62 -1.08
CA ASN A 113 -7.25 -6.07 -1.24
C ASN A 113 -6.80 -6.47 -2.63
N TRP A 114 -6.15 -7.62 -2.71
CA TRP A 114 -5.71 -8.22 -3.96
C TRP A 114 -6.26 -9.64 -4.05
N TRP A 115 -6.96 -9.91 -5.12
CA TRP A 115 -7.51 -11.24 -5.38
C TRP A 115 -6.57 -11.99 -6.31
N SER A 116 -6.10 -13.13 -5.88
CA SER A 116 -5.27 -13.99 -6.72
C SER A 116 -5.94 -15.35 -6.88
N GLU A 117 -5.88 -15.88 -8.09
CA GLU A 117 -6.38 -17.24 -8.35
C GLU A 117 -5.37 -18.26 -7.83
N VAL A 118 -5.89 -19.30 -7.23
CA VAL A 118 -5.09 -20.39 -6.69
C VAL A 118 -4.90 -21.48 -7.74
#